data_3e335182709e2463baed23f52e40ee4b
#
_entry.id   3e335182709e2463baed23f52e40ee4b
#
_cell.length_a   1.000
_cell.length_b   1.000
_cell.length_c   1.000
_cell.angle_alpha   90.00
_cell.angle_beta   90.00
_cell.angle_gamma   90.00
#
_symmetry.space_group_name_H-M   'P 1'
#
loop_
_entity.id
_entity.type
_entity.pdbx_description
1 polymer ?
#
loop_
_entity_poly.entity_id
_entity_poly.type
_entity_poly.pdbx_seq_one_letter_code
_entity_poly.pdbx_strand_id
1 'polypeptide(L)'
;MNPLNPFAHPSQVVTVALNPALDQTIEVAGLQPGAVNRALRMQIDVGGKAVNVASCLSDFGVNAAVAGQLGRDNAALFEELFQRKKIANHCCYLDGLTRINTKLVDTVSDETTDLNMPGLEFAPDAAADLLNQILERLERLAEHVDWIVLS
;
A
#
# COMPACT_ATOMS: atom_id res chain seq x y z
N MET A 1 -11.93 -10.50 27.92
CA MET A 1 -11.36 -9.74 26.78
C MET A 1 -11.73 -10.48 25.52
N ASN A 2 -12.41 -9.84 24.58
CA ASN A 2 -12.87 -10.48 23.34
C ASN A 2 -11.66 -10.50 22.36
N PRO A 3 -11.12 -11.66 21.95
CA PRO A 3 -9.91 -11.75 21.12
C PRO A 3 -10.10 -11.29 19.66
N LEU A 4 -11.30 -10.85 19.29
CA LEU A 4 -11.64 -10.41 17.94
C LEU A 4 -11.94 -8.90 17.87
N ASN A 5 -11.56 -8.11 18.88
CA ASN A 5 -11.68 -6.66 18.77
C ASN A 5 -10.40 -6.08 18.15
N PRO A 6 -10.41 -5.67 16.86
CA PRO A 6 -9.26 -5.01 16.24
C PRO A 6 -8.91 -3.66 16.88
N PHE A 7 -9.73 -3.18 17.83
CA PHE A 7 -9.58 -1.93 18.58
C PHE A 7 -9.05 -2.14 19.99
N ALA A 8 -8.45 -3.30 20.31
CA ALA A 8 -7.93 -3.59 21.66
C ALA A 8 -6.84 -2.58 22.11
N HIS A 9 -6.22 -1.88 21.17
CA HIS A 9 -5.37 -0.73 21.40
C HIS A 9 -5.76 0.35 20.40
N PRO A 10 -6.27 1.51 20.80
CA PRO A 10 -6.62 2.58 19.86
C PRO A 10 -5.39 2.95 19.04
N SER A 11 -5.57 3.06 17.73
CA SER A 11 -4.51 3.55 16.86
C SER A 11 -4.19 4.99 17.23
N GLN A 12 -2.91 5.34 17.31
CA GLN A 12 -2.46 6.70 17.57
C GLN A 12 -2.39 7.51 16.28
N VAL A 13 -2.12 6.83 15.16
CA VAL A 13 -1.94 7.47 13.86
C VAL A 13 -2.72 6.69 12.80
N VAL A 14 -3.47 7.41 11.97
CA VAL A 14 -4.06 6.86 10.73
C VAL A 14 -3.34 7.46 9.54
N THR A 15 -2.89 6.63 8.62
CA THR A 15 -2.35 7.07 7.32
C THR A 15 -3.37 6.81 6.23
N VAL A 16 -3.51 7.74 5.28
CA VAL A 16 -4.52 7.67 4.23
C VAL A 16 -3.89 7.27 2.91
N ALA A 17 -4.15 6.04 2.46
CA ALA A 17 -3.61 5.42 1.25
C ALA A 17 -4.63 5.49 0.10
N LEU A 18 -4.64 6.61 -0.63
CA LEU A 18 -5.54 6.78 -1.79
C LEU A 18 -4.99 6.13 -3.07
N ASN A 19 -3.69 5.93 -3.16
CA ASN A 19 -3.07 5.29 -4.32
C ASN A 19 -1.90 4.38 -3.88
N PRO A 20 -2.18 3.31 -3.11
CA PRO A 20 -1.16 2.34 -2.69
C PRO A 20 -0.53 1.65 -3.90
N ALA A 21 0.58 0.97 -3.68
CA ALA A 21 1.27 0.23 -4.74
C ALA A 21 1.94 -1.03 -4.17
N LEU A 22 2.16 -2.00 -5.04
CA LEU A 22 3.20 -2.99 -4.89
C LEU A 22 4.41 -2.52 -5.69
N ASP A 23 5.59 -2.58 -5.11
CA ASP A 23 6.84 -2.20 -5.76
C ASP A 23 7.61 -3.47 -6.13
N GLN A 24 7.63 -3.80 -7.43
CA GLN A 24 8.34 -4.93 -7.98
C GLN A 24 9.73 -4.49 -8.44
N THR A 25 10.77 -5.06 -7.84
CA THR A 25 12.16 -4.85 -8.28
C THR A 25 12.62 -6.06 -9.09
N ILE A 26 13.11 -5.80 -10.31
CA ILE A 26 13.65 -6.81 -11.23
C ILE A 26 15.11 -6.46 -11.53
N GLU A 27 16.03 -7.37 -11.20
CA GLU A 27 17.45 -7.24 -11.50
C GLU A 27 17.78 -7.93 -12.83
N VAL A 28 18.51 -7.24 -13.71
CA VAL A 28 19.01 -7.78 -14.98
C VAL A 28 20.51 -7.48 -15.13
N ALA A 29 21.22 -8.27 -15.93
CA ALA A 29 22.63 -8.04 -16.25
C ALA A 29 22.74 -7.46 -17.66
N GLY A 30 22.91 -6.14 -17.77
CA GLY A 30 23.02 -5.43 -19.04
C GLY A 30 21.66 -5.33 -19.75
N LEU A 31 20.80 -4.41 -19.29
CA LEU A 31 19.47 -4.18 -19.88
C LEU A 31 19.60 -3.72 -21.34
N GLN A 32 18.99 -4.48 -22.25
CA GLN A 32 18.97 -4.17 -23.67
C GLN A 32 17.55 -3.87 -24.14
N PRO A 33 17.18 -2.61 -24.36
CA PRO A 33 15.89 -2.25 -24.94
C PRO A 33 15.68 -2.91 -26.32
N GLY A 34 14.47 -3.45 -26.54
CA GLY A 34 14.14 -4.14 -27.80
C GLY A 34 14.62 -5.56 -27.94
N ALA A 35 15.32 -6.11 -26.92
CA ALA A 35 15.78 -7.48 -26.87
C ALA A 35 15.10 -8.27 -25.75
N VAL A 36 15.28 -9.60 -25.77
CA VAL A 36 14.86 -10.46 -24.66
C VAL A 36 15.88 -10.36 -23.53
N ASN A 37 15.47 -9.77 -22.42
CA ASN A 37 16.25 -9.70 -21.20
C ASN A 37 15.83 -10.83 -20.25
N ARG A 38 16.81 -11.45 -19.58
CA ARG A 38 16.55 -12.46 -18.54
C ARG A 38 16.80 -11.88 -17.17
N ALA A 39 15.76 -11.89 -16.34
CA ALA A 39 15.88 -11.46 -14.95
C ALA A 39 16.79 -12.40 -14.17
N LEU A 40 17.65 -11.83 -13.34
CA LEU A 40 18.48 -12.52 -12.37
C LEU A 40 17.72 -12.77 -11.06
N ARG A 41 16.92 -11.78 -10.67
CA ARG A 41 16.13 -11.77 -9.44
C ARG A 41 14.87 -10.93 -9.62
N MET A 42 13.85 -11.30 -8.85
CA MET A 42 12.64 -10.49 -8.70
C MET A 42 12.24 -10.48 -7.22
N GLN A 43 11.79 -9.30 -6.76
CA GLN A 43 11.23 -9.11 -5.42
C GLN A 43 9.99 -8.23 -5.54
N ILE A 44 8.99 -8.48 -4.71
CA ILE A 44 7.80 -7.64 -4.60
C ILE A 44 7.67 -7.20 -3.14
N ASP A 45 7.59 -5.90 -2.94
CA ASP A 45 7.40 -5.28 -1.64
C ASP A 45 6.08 -4.50 -1.63
N VAL A 46 5.43 -4.50 -0.47
CA VAL A 46 4.25 -3.66 -0.26
C VAL A 46 4.71 -2.21 -0.09
N GLY A 47 4.16 -1.31 -0.91
CA GLY A 47 4.58 0.06 -1.00
C GLY A 47 3.41 1.05 -0.99
N GLY A 48 3.74 2.26 -1.44
CA GLY A 48 2.89 3.45 -1.31
C GLY A 48 3.22 4.22 -0.05
N LYS A 49 3.34 5.55 -0.19
CA LYS A 49 3.86 6.43 0.88
C LYS A 49 3.12 6.26 2.21
N ALA A 50 1.79 6.26 2.18
CA ALA A 50 0.97 6.10 3.39
C ALA A 50 1.22 4.74 4.08
N VAL A 51 1.31 3.65 3.31
CA VAL A 51 1.58 2.31 3.85
C VAL A 51 3.00 2.26 4.43
N ASN A 52 3.99 2.86 3.76
CA ASN A 52 5.36 2.93 4.24
C ASN A 52 5.46 3.73 5.54
N VAL A 53 4.72 4.84 5.67
CA VAL A 53 4.65 5.61 6.93
C VAL A 53 4.07 4.77 8.06
N ALA A 54 2.93 4.09 7.84
CA ALA A 54 2.32 3.22 8.85
C ALA A 54 3.27 2.09 9.26
N SER A 55 3.94 1.47 8.27
CA SER A 55 4.92 0.41 8.50
C SER A 55 6.10 0.88 9.34
N CYS A 56 6.64 2.06 9.02
CA CYS A 56 7.74 2.66 9.78
C CYS A 56 7.32 3.02 11.22
N LEU A 57 6.17 3.66 11.38
CA LEU A 57 5.62 3.98 12.70
C LEU A 57 5.44 2.75 13.58
N SER A 58 4.94 1.65 12.99
CA SER A 58 4.79 0.38 13.70
C SER A 58 6.14 -0.18 14.16
N ASP A 59 7.22 -0.05 13.39
CA ASP A 59 8.57 -0.46 13.79
C ASP A 59 9.09 0.33 15.00
N PHE A 60 8.62 1.56 15.18
CA PHE A 60 8.90 2.40 16.35
C PHE A 60 7.92 2.19 17.52
N GLY A 61 7.04 1.20 17.42
CA GLY A 61 6.08 0.86 18.49
C GLY A 61 4.85 1.77 18.55
N VAL A 62 4.61 2.58 17.52
CA VAL A 62 3.41 3.41 17.42
C VAL A 62 2.27 2.57 16.86
N ASN A 63 1.10 2.60 17.51
CA ASN A 63 -0.09 1.93 17.01
C ASN A 63 -0.62 2.67 15.78
N ALA A 64 -0.41 2.09 14.61
CA ALA A 64 -0.78 2.69 13.34
C ALA A 64 -1.99 1.99 12.71
N ALA A 65 -2.76 2.76 11.94
CA ALA A 65 -3.80 2.26 11.07
C ALA A 65 -3.59 2.78 9.64
N VAL A 66 -4.11 2.05 8.66
CA VAL A 66 -4.19 2.49 7.26
C VAL A 66 -5.66 2.53 6.86
N ALA A 67 -6.10 3.68 6.35
CA ALA A 67 -7.39 3.84 5.68
C ALA A 67 -7.16 4.24 4.22
N GLY A 68 -8.07 3.89 3.34
CA GLY A 68 -7.93 4.18 1.91
C GLY A 68 -8.52 3.07 1.05
N GLN A 69 -7.81 2.68 0.01
CA GLN A 69 -8.29 1.67 -0.95
C GLN A 69 -7.24 0.61 -1.26
N LEU A 70 -7.69 -0.61 -1.54
CA LEU A 70 -6.88 -1.73 -2.03
C LEU A 70 -7.63 -2.45 -3.15
N GLY A 71 -6.90 -2.89 -4.16
CA GLY A 71 -7.44 -3.83 -5.15
C GLY A 71 -7.57 -5.22 -4.54
N ARG A 72 -8.74 -5.84 -4.70
CA ARG A 72 -9.08 -7.13 -4.09
C ARG A 72 -8.17 -8.27 -4.55
N ASP A 73 -7.76 -8.23 -5.82
CA ASP A 73 -7.07 -9.36 -6.46
C ASP A 73 -5.65 -9.60 -5.95
N ASN A 74 -5.01 -8.57 -5.36
CA ASN A 74 -3.68 -8.68 -4.75
C ASN A 74 -3.61 -8.11 -3.33
N ALA A 75 -4.74 -7.95 -2.66
CA ALA A 75 -4.82 -7.40 -1.31
C ALA A 75 -4.07 -8.25 -0.26
N ALA A 76 -3.96 -9.56 -0.48
CA ALA A 76 -3.35 -10.49 0.47
C ALA A 76 -1.95 -10.09 0.91
N LEU A 77 -1.14 -9.50 0.02
CA LEU A 77 0.21 -9.01 0.34
C LEU A 77 0.18 -7.86 1.36
N PHE A 78 -0.80 -6.96 1.22
CA PHE A 78 -1.01 -5.87 2.18
C PHE A 78 -1.50 -6.39 3.51
N GLU A 79 -2.45 -7.32 3.50
CA GLU A 79 -3.01 -7.94 4.72
C GLU A 79 -1.94 -8.67 5.51
N GLU A 80 -1.05 -9.41 4.83
CA GLU A 80 0.09 -10.06 5.46
C GLU A 80 1.04 -9.04 6.13
N LEU A 81 1.36 -7.95 5.45
CA LEU A 81 2.16 -6.87 6.03
C LEU A 81 1.47 -6.28 7.26
N PHE A 82 0.18 -5.94 7.14
CA PHE A 82 -0.58 -5.32 8.23
C PHE A 82 -0.68 -6.25 9.44
N GLN A 83 -0.95 -7.54 9.21
CA GLN A 83 -0.98 -8.53 10.28
C GLN A 83 0.38 -8.67 10.97
N ARG A 84 1.45 -8.82 10.19
CA ARG A 84 2.82 -8.97 10.72
C ARG A 84 3.26 -7.77 11.54
N LYS A 85 2.89 -6.56 11.11
CA LYS A 85 3.24 -5.30 11.78
C LYS A 85 2.18 -4.78 12.74
N LYS A 86 1.09 -5.51 12.94
CA LYS A 86 -0.04 -5.13 13.82
C LYS A 86 -0.66 -3.78 13.44
N ILE A 87 -0.68 -3.46 12.15
CA ILE A 87 -1.32 -2.27 11.60
C ILE A 87 -2.81 -2.54 11.44
N ALA A 88 -3.66 -1.67 11.96
CA ALA A 88 -5.10 -1.80 11.77
C ALA A 88 -5.49 -1.45 10.33
N ASN A 89 -6.24 -2.35 9.67
CA ASN A 89 -6.66 -2.18 8.29
C ASN A 89 -8.09 -1.64 8.21
N HIS A 90 -8.23 -0.44 7.70
CA HIS A 90 -9.50 0.24 7.44
C HIS A 90 -9.69 0.58 5.95
N CYS A 91 -9.00 -0.11 5.05
CA CYS A 91 -9.13 0.10 3.61
C CYS A 91 -10.47 -0.39 3.06
N CYS A 92 -10.96 0.27 2.02
CA CYS A 92 -12.00 -0.22 1.14
C CYS A 92 -11.40 -1.17 0.11
N TYR A 93 -12.08 -2.27 -0.17
CA TYR A 93 -11.64 -3.24 -1.17
C TYR A 93 -12.43 -3.08 -2.45
N LEU A 94 -11.73 -2.90 -3.54
CA LEU A 94 -12.28 -2.67 -4.87
C LEU A 94 -11.92 -3.81 -5.80
N ASP A 95 -12.73 -4.04 -6.80
CA ASP A 95 -12.41 -5.05 -7.82
C ASP A 95 -11.19 -4.61 -8.64
N GLY A 96 -10.33 -5.56 -8.96
CA GLY A 96 -9.07 -5.36 -9.69
C GLY A 96 -7.84 -5.36 -8.80
N LEU A 97 -6.71 -4.99 -9.40
CA LEU A 97 -5.38 -5.01 -8.79
C LEU A 97 -5.00 -3.63 -8.24
N THR A 98 -4.50 -3.57 -7.02
CA THR A 98 -3.64 -2.44 -6.63
C THR A 98 -2.45 -2.40 -7.59
N ARG A 99 -2.11 -1.22 -8.08
CA ARG A 99 -1.04 -1.05 -9.08
C ARG A 99 0.27 -1.69 -8.64
N ILE A 100 1.03 -2.19 -9.63
CA ILE A 100 2.35 -2.75 -9.42
C ILE A 100 3.34 -1.86 -10.18
N ASN A 101 4.12 -1.06 -9.46
CA ASN A 101 5.23 -0.34 -10.04
C ASN A 101 6.40 -1.31 -10.28
N THR A 102 7.11 -1.15 -11.37
CA THR A 102 8.28 -2.00 -11.69
C THR A 102 9.53 -1.16 -11.73
N LYS A 103 10.52 -1.57 -10.95
CA LYS A 103 11.87 -1.03 -10.94
C LYS A 103 12.80 -2.02 -11.62
N LEU A 104 13.38 -1.63 -12.76
CA LEU A 104 14.41 -2.39 -13.45
C LEU A 104 15.78 -1.92 -12.97
N VAL A 105 16.56 -2.81 -12.40
CA VAL A 105 17.92 -2.54 -11.92
C VAL A 105 18.90 -3.28 -12.83
N ASP A 106 19.70 -2.51 -13.58
CA ASP A 106 20.78 -3.08 -14.37
C ASP A 106 22.05 -3.19 -13.51
N THR A 107 22.43 -4.42 -13.18
CA THR A 107 23.59 -4.70 -12.32
C THR A 107 24.95 -4.48 -13.01
N VAL A 108 24.99 -4.20 -14.32
CA VAL A 108 26.20 -3.92 -15.07
C VAL A 108 26.47 -2.43 -15.17
N SER A 109 25.43 -1.64 -15.49
CA SER A 109 25.55 -0.16 -15.58
C SER A 109 25.28 0.56 -14.27
N ASP A 110 24.74 -0.16 -13.25
CA ASP A 110 24.25 0.41 -11.97
C ASP A 110 23.14 1.44 -12.18
N GLU A 111 22.39 1.32 -13.26
CA GLU A 111 21.27 2.19 -13.59
C GLU A 111 19.95 1.58 -13.14
N THR A 112 19.01 2.45 -12.80
CA THR A 112 17.65 2.05 -12.43
C THR A 112 16.63 2.75 -13.31
N THR A 113 15.67 1.98 -13.82
CA THR A 113 14.54 2.49 -14.61
C THR A 113 13.23 2.17 -13.88
N ASP A 114 12.47 3.20 -13.55
CA ASP A 114 11.17 3.06 -12.89
C ASP A 114 10.02 3.11 -13.90
N LEU A 115 9.14 2.11 -13.83
CA LEU A 115 7.88 2.04 -14.58
C LEU A 115 6.73 2.15 -13.58
N ASN A 116 6.18 3.36 -13.43
CA ASN A 116 5.08 3.62 -12.51
C ASN A 116 3.74 3.42 -13.22
N MET A 117 2.95 2.48 -12.71
CA MET A 117 1.63 2.20 -13.26
C MET A 117 0.57 3.17 -12.72
N PRO A 118 -0.46 3.48 -13.50
CA PRO A 118 -1.63 4.21 -13.00
C PRO A 118 -2.28 3.43 -11.86
N GLY A 119 -3.01 4.16 -10.98
CA GLY A 119 -3.82 3.53 -9.96
C GLY A 119 -5.06 2.85 -10.52
N LEU A 120 -5.92 2.36 -9.64
CA LEU A 120 -7.25 1.87 -10.02
C LEU A 120 -8.05 3.01 -10.67
N GLU A 121 -8.64 2.73 -11.82
CA GLU A 121 -9.50 3.66 -12.54
C GLU A 121 -10.95 3.40 -12.18
N PHE A 122 -11.71 4.47 -11.99
CA PHE A 122 -13.11 4.43 -11.60
C PHE A 122 -13.95 5.29 -12.53
N ALA A 123 -15.20 4.88 -12.74
CA ALA A 123 -16.22 5.80 -13.22
C ALA A 123 -16.42 6.94 -12.18
N PRO A 124 -16.74 8.17 -12.62
CA PRO A 124 -16.87 9.31 -11.69
C PRO A 124 -17.79 9.05 -10.50
N ASP A 125 -18.92 8.40 -10.71
CA ASP A 125 -19.89 8.08 -9.65
C ASP A 125 -19.29 7.09 -8.63
N ALA A 126 -18.61 6.04 -9.11
CA ALA A 126 -17.95 5.07 -8.26
C ALA A 126 -16.78 5.70 -7.46
N ALA A 127 -16.09 6.68 -8.02
CA ALA A 127 -15.05 7.42 -7.33
C ALA A 127 -15.62 8.28 -6.19
N ALA A 128 -16.78 8.92 -6.41
CA ALA A 128 -17.47 9.70 -5.38
C ALA A 128 -17.95 8.82 -4.22
N ASP A 129 -18.57 7.67 -4.54
CA ASP A 129 -19.03 6.70 -3.54
C ASP A 129 -17.87 6.14 -2.71
N LEU A 130 -16.75 5.82 -3.34
CA LEU A 130 -15.55 5.37 -2.67
C LEU A 130 -14.99 6.43 -1.72
N LEU A 131 -14.90 7.68 -2.19
CA LEU A 131 -14.42 8.79 -1.38
C LEU A 131 -15.31 8.97 -0.15
N ASN A 132 -16.62 8.92 -0.29
CA ASN A 132 -17.57 9.01 0.82
C ASN A 132 -17.35 7.86 1.82
N GLN A 133 -17.16 6.62 1.36
CA GLN A 133 -16.88 5.48 2.24
C GLN A 133 -15.55 5.66 3.01
N ILE A 134 -14.52 6.20 2.37
CA ILE A 134 -13.23 6.48 3.02
C ILE A 134 -13.42 7.59 4.06
N LEU A 135 -14.13 8.67 3.73
CA LEU A 135 -14.40 9.78 4.64
C LEU A 135 -15.19 9.34 5.87
N GLU A 136 -16.25 8.55 5.71
CA GLU A 136 -17.02 7.99 6.83
C GLU A 136 -16.16 7.13 7.76
N ARG A 137 -15.19 6.38 7.22
CA ARG A 137 -14.25 5.60 8.03
C ARG A 137 -13.28 6.51 8.77
N LEU A 138 -12.77 7.55 8.11
CA LEU A 138 -11.87 8.52 8.71
C LEU A 138 -12.55 9.32 9.81
N GLU A 139 -13.80 9.75 9.62
CA GLU A 139 -14.58 10.44 10.65
C GLU A 139 -14.71 9.60 11.93
N ARG A 140 -15.06 8.32 11.78
CA ARG A 140 -15.12 7.39 12.94
C ARG A 140 -13.77 7.16 13.61
N LEU A 141 -12.69 7.13 12.84
CA LEU A 141 -11.35 6.97 13.38
C LEU A 141 -10.83 8.25 14.04
N ALA A 142 -11.19 9.42 13.53
CA ALA A 142 -10.75 10.72 14.04
C ALA A 142 -11.15 10.97 15.51
N GLU A 143 -12.21 10.33 15.99
CA GLU A 143 -12.60 10.38 17.41
C GLU A 143 -11.62 9.69 18.35
N HIS A 144 -10.73 8.82 17.80
CA HIS A 144 -9.92 7.90 18.59
C HIS A 144 -8.42 7.93 18.26
N VAL A 145 -8.00 8.77 17.32
CA VAL A 145 -6.60 8.90 16.91
C VAL A 145 -6.05 10.29 17.20
N ASP A 146 -4.74 10.35 17.43
CA ASP A 146 -4.06 11.62 17.69
C ASP A 146 -3.70 12.35 16.38
N TRP A 147 -3.43 11.58 15.30
CA TRP A 147 -2.94 12.10 14.03
C TRP A 147 -3.56 11.41 12.82
N ILE A 148 -3.86 12.20 11.79
CA ILE A 148 -4.20 11.71 10.45
C ILE A 148 -3.13 12.22 9.48
N VAL A 149 -2.49 11.30 8.75
CA VAL A 149 -1.43 11.60 7.77
C VAL A 149 -1.96 11.35 6.37
N LEU A 150 -2.02 12.41 5.57
CA LEU A 150 -2.36 12.36 4.15
C LEU A 150 -1.07 12.27 3.32
N SER A 151 -1.01 11.32 2.36
CA SER A 151 0.19 11.10 1.54
C SER A 151 -0.14 10.53 0.15
#